data_ec9b63c59b74e5f51d990f598ea19625
#
_entry.id   ec9b63c59b74e5f51d990f598ea19625
#
_cell.length_a   1.000
_cell.length_b   1.000
_cell.length_c   1.000
_cell.angle_alpha   90.00
_cell.angle_beta   90.00
_cell.angle_gamma   90.00
#
_symmetry.space_group_name_H-M   'P 1'
#
loop_
_entity.id
_entity.type
_entity.pdbx_description
1 polymer ?
#
loop_
_entity_poly.entity_id
_entity_poly.type
_entity_poly.pdbx_seq_one_letter_code
_entity_poly.pdbx_strand_id
1 'polypeptide(L)'
;MITKTGYRYKIELVTASDVAEFHRIAEEVPGKVIIISGNDGRHRLSATSFLGVHLARAMWDEIYVETDFDCYREFEKFICV
;
A
#
# COMPACT_ATOMS: atom_id res chain seq x y z
N MET A 1 -8.13 -2.82 9.67
CA MET A 1 -9.55 -2.53 9.50
C MET A 1 -10.12 -3.32 8.33
N ILE A 2 -11.27 -3.93 8.54
CA ILE A 2 -11.96 -4.69 7.49
C ILE A 2 -13.00 -3.78 6.86
N THR A 3 -12.98 -3.68 5.52
CA THR A 3 -13.96 -2.93 4.76
C THR A 3 -14.86 -3.90 3.99
N LYS A 4 -15.86 -3.36 3.30
CA LYS A 4 -16.72 -4.19 2.44
C LYS A 4 -15.92 -4.91 1.35
N THR A 5 -14.80 -4.34 0.92
CA THR A 5 -14.00 -4.86 -0.17
C THR A 5 -12.76 -5.59 0.28
N GLY A 6 -12.49 -5.61 1.60
CA GLY A 6 -11.33 -6.32 2.10
C GLY A 6 -10.67 -5.65 3.29
N TYR A 7 -9.35 -5.61 3.28
CA TYR A 7 -8.53 -5.19 4.40
C TYR A 7 -7.80 -3.89 4.06
N ARG A 8 -7.69 -3.00 5.05
CA ARG A 8 -7.00 -1.72 4.87
C ARG A 8 -6.10 -1.45 6.06
N TYR A 9 -4.85 -1.11 5.79
CA TYR A 9 -3.87 -0.76 6.82
C TYR A 9 -3.10 0.50 6.41
N LYS A 10 -2.79 1.34 7.41
CA LYS A 10 -1.92 2.49 7.18
C LYS A 10 -0.48 2.00 7.09
N ILE A 11 0.25 2.46 6.08
CA ILE A 11 1.65 2.05 5.90
C ILE A 11 2.55 3.27 5.81
N GLU A 12 3.84 3.04 6.04
CA GLU A 12 4.86 4.06 5.90
C GLU A 12 6.02 3.50 5.09
N LEU A 13 6.38 4.22 4.04
CA LEU A 13 7.50 3.87 3.15
C LEU A 13 8.58 4.92 3.35
N VAL A 14 9.53 4.62 4.23
CA VAL A 14 10.52 5.61 4.68
C VAL A 14 11.58 5.87 3.64
N THR A 15 12.06 4.84 2.97
CA THR A 15 13.16 4.93 2.02
C THR A 15 12.75 4.45 0.63
N ALA A 16 13.57 4.78 -0.37
CA ALA A 16 13.36 4.25 -1.72
C ALA A 16 13.45 2.72 -1.75
N SER A 17 14.28 2.16 -0.86
CA SER A 17 14.39 0.71 -0.72
C SER A 17 13.08 0.11 -0.24
N ASP A 18 12.37 0.79 0.66
CA ASP A 18 11.05 0.36 1.13
C ASP A 18 10.06 0.32 -0.02
N VAL A 19 10.10 1.32 -0.90
CA VAL A 19 9.22 1.36 -2.07
C VAL A 19 9.47 0.16 -2.97
N ALA A 20 10.74 -0.13 -3.26
CA ALA A 20 11.09 -1.25 -4.12
C ALA A 20 10.63 -2.57 -3.51
N GLU A 21 10.82 -2.75 -2.22
CA GLU A 21 10.43 -3.98 -1.54
C GLU A 21 8.91 -4.12 -1.46
N PHE A 22 8.22 -3.04 -1.14
CA PHE A 22 6.76 -3.04 -1.11
C PHE A 22 6.20 -3.43 -2.49
N HIS A 23 6.73 -2.83 -3.53
CA HIS A 23 6.31 -3.12 -4.90
C HIS A 23 6.54 -4.60 -5.26
N ARG A 24 7.71 -5.13 -4.89
CA ARG A 24 8.04 -6.52 -5.16
C ARG A 24 7.04 -7.47 -4.49
N ILE A 25 6.73 -7.20 -3.23
CA ILE A 25 5.77 -8.03 -2.48
C ILE A 25 4.39 -7.93 -3.13
N ALA A 26 3.99 -6.73 -3.53
CA ALA A 26 2.69 -6.53 -4.17
C ALA A 26 2.55 -7.34 -5.45
N GLU A 27 3.65 -7.52 -6.18
CA GLU A 27 3.63 -8.33 -7.39
C GLU A 27 3.59 -9.83 -7.11
N GLU A 28 4.09 -10.26 -5.96
CA GLU A 28 4.18 -11.68 -5.63
C GLU A 28 2.92 -12.25 -5.00
N VAL A 29 2.12 -11.41 -4.36
CA VAL A 29 0.91 -11.90 -3.69
C VAL A 29 -0.17 -12.24 -4.71
N PRO A 30 -1.07 -13.20 -4.38
CA PRO A 30 -2.08 -13.65 -5.35
C PRO A 30 -3.24 -12.67 -5.53
N GLY A 31 -3.42 -11.75 -4.64
CA GLY A 31 -4.56 -10.84 -4.68
C GLY A 31 -4.22 -9.48 -5.25
N LYS A 32 -5.25 -8.64 -5.32
CA LYS A 32 -5.10 -7.27 -5.81
C LYS A 32 -4.66 -6.36 -4.67
N VAL A 33 -3.62 -5.57 -4.91
CA VAL A 33 -3.09 -4.63 -3.92
C VAL A 33 -3.21 -3.22 -4.46
N ILE A 34 -3.88 -2.36 -3.69
CA ILE A 34 -4.12 -0.97 -4.06
C ILE A 34 -3.59 -0.08 -2.95
N ILE A 35 -3.01 1.06 -3.31
CA ILE A 35 -2.65 2.09 -2.34
C ILE A 35 -3.62 3.26 -2.47
N ILE A 36 -3.95 3.85 -1.33
CA ILE A 36 -4.97 4.89 -1.24
C ILE A 36 -4.39 6.07 -0.46
N SER A 37 -4.68 7.29 -0.95
CA SER A 37 -4.33 8.51 -0.23
C SER A 37 -5.14 8.62 1.06
N GLY A 38 -4.46 8.79 2.17
CA GLY A 38 -5.12 8.94 3.46
C GLY A 38 -5.81 10.28 3.65
N ASN A 39 -5.41 11.29 2.88
CA ASN A 39 -5.95 12.63 3.06
C ASN A 39 -7.41 12.75 2.63
N ASP A 40 -7.75 12.18 1.49
CA ASP A 40 -9.10 12.31 0.93
C ASP A 40 -9.72 10.98 0.55
N GLY A 41 -8.95 9.91 0.54
CA GLY A 41 -9.44 8.59 0.16
C GLY A 41 -9.81 8.46 -1.30
N ARG A 42 -9.54 9.48 -2.11
CA ARG A 42 -9.97 9.52 -3.52
C ARG A 42 -8.91 9.00 -4.47
N HIS A 43 -7.65 9.26 -4.16
CA HIS A 43 -6.55 8.83 -5.03
C HIS A 43 -6.23 7.38 -4.74
N ARG A 44 -6.38 6.54 -5.75
CA ARG A 44 -6.16 5.11 -5.65
C ARG A 44 -5.25 4.68 -6.80
N LEU A 45 -4.19 3.94 -6.46
CA LEU A 45 -3.23 3.47 -7.44
C LEU A 45 -2.95 1.99 -7.20
N SER A 46 -2.65 1.27 -8.27
CA SER A 46 -2.22 -0.11 -8.14
C SER A 46 -0.82 -0.15 -7.52
N ALA A 47 -0.64 -0.99 -6.51
CA ALA A 47 0.68 -1.17 -5.89
C ALA A 47 1.67 -1.88 -6.81
N THR A 48 1.21 -2.44 -7.92
CA THR A 48 2.09 -3.02 -8.93
C THR A 48 2.67 -1.98 -9.89
N SER A 49 2.22 -0.72 -9.80
CA SER A 49 2.81 0.37 -10.55
C SER A 49 3.97 0.95 -9.74
N PHE A 50 5.20 0.60 -10.13
CA PHE A 50 6.39 1.06 -9.41
C PHE A 50 6.46 2.59 -9.36
N LEU A 51 6.25 3.23 -10.51
CA LEU A 51 6.24 4.69 -10.59
C LEU A 51 5.12 5.29 -9.74
N GLY A 52 3.94 4.66 -9.75
CA GLY A 52 2.81 5.12 -8.96
C GLY A 52 3.10 5.09 -7.47
N VAL A 53 3.75 4.03 -6.97
CA VAL A 53 4.10 3.93 -5.56
C VAL A 53 5.13 5.00 -5.18
N HIS A 54 6.11 5.27 -6.05
CA HIS A 54 7.08 6.33 -5.81
C HIS A 54 6.41 7.70 -5.76
N LEU A 55 5.49 7.96 -6.66
CA LEU A 55 4.76 9.24 -6.67
C LEU A 55 3.92 9.40 -5.41
N ALA A 56 3.24 8.34 -4.99
CA ALA A 56 2.43 8.37 -3.78
C ALA A 56 3.30 8.70 -2.56
N ARG A 57 4.45 8.06 -2.46
CA ARG A 57 5.37 8.32 -1.34
C ARG A 57 5.83 9.79 -1.32
N ALA A 58 6.07 10.36 -2.50
CA ALA A 58 6.56 11.73 -2.59
C ALA A 58 5.46 12.77 -2.34
N MET A 59 4.22 12.46 -2.68
CA MET A 59 3.14 13.45 -2.72
C MET A 59 2.06 13.28 -1.65
N TRP A 60 1.85 12.09 -1.15
CA TRP A 60 0.79 11.84 -0.17
C TRP A 60 1.37 11.89 1.25
N ASP A 61 0.66 12.57 2.15
CA ASP A 61 1.06 12.63 3.55
C ASP A 61 0.85 11.29 4.25
N GLU A 62 -0.22 10.60 3.88
CA GLU A 62 -0.54 9.30 4.44
C GLU A 62 -0.90 8.34 3.33
N ILE A 63 -0.45 7.08 3.47
CA ILE A 63 -0.70 6.03 2.50
C ILE A 63 -1.35 4.86 3.21
N TYR A 64 -2.42 4.33 2.62
CA TYR A 64 -3.06 3.11 3.08
C TYR A 64 -2.93 2.04 2.01
N VAL A 65 -2.71 0.80 2.43
CA VAL A 65 -2.76 -0.35 1.54
C VAL A 65 -4.12 -1.03 1.72
N GLU A 66 -4.75 -1.39 0.60
CA GLU A 66 -6.03 -2.09 0.63
C GLU A 66 -5.94 -3.33 -0.24
N THR A 67 -6.41 -4.45 0.28
CA THR A 67 -6.35 -5.72 -0.41
C THR A 67 -7.66 -6.48 -0.23
N ASP A 68 -7.88 -7.49 -1.08
CA ASP A 68 -9.02 -8.40 -0.96
C ASP A 68 -8.69 -9.64 -0.15
N PHE A 69 -7.53 -9.67 0.49
CA PHE A 69 -7.09 -10.76 1.36
C PHE A 69 -6.35 -10.16 2.56
N ASP A 70 -6.16 -10.92 3.63
CA ASP A 70 -5.44 -10.41 4.79
C ASP A 70 -3.95 -10.30 4.47
N CYS A 71 -3.50 -9.07 4.25
CA CYS A 71 -2.13 -8.78 3.84
C CYS A 71 -1.23 -8.37 5.01
N TYR A 72 -1.69 -8.53 6.24
CA TYR A 72 -0.92 -8.04 7.39
C TYR A 72 0.50 -8.61 7.41
N ARG A 73 0.63 -9.93 7.25
CA ARG A 73 1.94 -10.58 7.30
C ARG A 73 2.88 -10.13 6.19
N GLU A 74 2.33 -9.99 4.98
CA GLU A 74 3.11 -9.63 3.82
C GLU A 74 3.70 -8.23 3.93
N PHE A 75 2.95 -7.31 4.54
CA PHE A 75 3.33 -5.91 4.62
C PHE A 75 3.61 -5.43 6.04
N GLU A 76 3.75 -6.35 6.98
CA GLU A 76 3.86 -6.02 8.41
C GLU A 76 4.92 -4.97 8.71
N LYS A 77 6.08 -5.06 8.06
CA LYS A 77 7.18 -4.13 8.33
C LYS A 77 6.88 -2.69 7.91
N PHE A 78 5.89 -2.50 7.05
CA PHE A 78 5.47 -1.17 6.60
C PHE A 78 4.25 -0.65 7.34
N ILE A 79 3.54 -1.52 8.04
CA ILE A 79 2.28 -1.15 8.69
C ILE A 79 2.55 -0.33 9.94
N CYS A 80 1.87 0.80 10.04
CA CYS A 80 1.93 1.66 11.21
C CYS A 80 0.94 1.16 12.26
N VAL A 81 1.42 1.06 13.48
CA VAL A 81 0.60 0.59 14.60
C VAL A 81 0.05 1.78 15.37
#